data_bc904978c1d1e6343d27f01a90c0d34d
#
_entry.id   bc904978c1d1e6343d27f01a90c0d34d
#
_cell.length_a   1.000
_cell.length_b   1.000
_cell.length_c   1.000
_cell.angle_alpha   90.00
_cell.angle_beta   90.00
_cell.angle_gamma   90.00
#
_symmetry.space_group_name_H-M   'P 1'
#
loop_
_entity.id
_entity.type
_entity.pdbx_description
1 polymer ?
#
loop_
_entity_poly.entity_id
_entity_poly.type
_entity_poly.pdbx_seq_one_letter_code
_entity_poly.pdbx_strand_id
1 'polypeptide(L)'
;MGKFTEYKLPLKSMPVGVEQFEYRLGKQFFVNMEDNDVRNADILVKLTVEHKNDCYDMQFAVTGTVTVACDRCLDDLDLPVDTTYHIIVKYGDDYSEDNDFLQIPESDSYLNVAYMIHDTVALAIPIKHVHPMGKCNRAMSALLKKHRATDGDDDEDALIQEQLIDEMERMANDDITTTDARWDKLKDFNPEA
;
A
#
# COMPACT_ATOMS: atom_id res chain seq x y z
N MET A 1 23.83 -17.68 -1.17
CA MET A 1 23.26 -16.85 -0.07
C MET A 1 21.76 -16.87 -0.22
N GLY A 2 20.99 -17.09 0.84
CA GLY A 2 19.51 -17.10 0.76
C GLY A 2 18.99 -15.72 0.41
N LYS A 3 17.92 -15.65 -0.40
CA LYS A 3 17.29 -14.41 -0.90
C LYS A 3 16.97 -13.37 0.18
N PHE A 4 16.76 -13.79 1.45
CA PHE A 4 16.29 -12.94 2.56
C PHE A 4 17.19 -13.02 3.81
N THR A 5 18.49 -13.21 3.62
CA THR A 5 19.43 -13.35 4.76
C THR A 5 19.55 -12.05 5.57
N GLU A 6 19.42 -10.90 4.93
CA GLU A 6 19.49 -9.57 5.56
C GLU A 6 18.28 -9.24 6.47
N TYR A 7 17.14 -9.94 6.26
CA TYR A 7 15.91 -9.77 7.03
C TYR A 7 15.80 -10.74 8.22
N LYS A 8 16.87 -11.48 8.52
CA LYS A 8 16.91 -12.41 9.65
C LYS A 8 17.36 -11.71 10.93
N LEU A 9 16.44 -11.59 11.88
CA LEU A 9 16.71 -11.04 13.20
C LEU A 9 17.21 -12.13 14.17
N PRO A 10 18.37 -11.98 14.79
CA PRO A 10 18.91 -12.96 15.72
C PRO A 10 18.32 -12.75 17.14
N LEU A 11 17.03 -13.04 17.33
CA LEU A 11 16.28 -12.73 18.56
C LEU A 11 16.95 -13.29 19.81
N LYS A 12 17.44 -14.53 19.78
CA LYS A 12 18.09 -15.14 20.96
C LYS A 12 19.35 -14.43 21.45
N SER A 13 20.04 -13.75 20.54
CA SER A 13 21.27 -13.03 20.89
C SER A 13 21.05 -11.54 21.14
N MET A 14 19.81 -11.07 20.99
CA MET A 14 19.46 -9.68 21.17
C MET A 14 19.46 -9.32 22.67
N PRO A 15 20.19 -8.27 23.10
CA PRO A 15 20.18 -7.83 24.49
C PRO A 15 18.79 -7.29 24.89
N VAL A 16 18.53 -7.27 26.19
CA VAL A 16 17.32 -6.60 26.73
C VAL A 16 17.45 -5.11 26.48
N GLY A 17 16.41 -4.52 25.91
CA GLY A 17 16.37 -3.10 25.54
C GLY A 17 15.74 -2.87 24.18
N VAL A 18 16.01 -1.72 23.58
CA VAL A 18 15.47 -1.31 22.30
C VAL A 18 16.56 -1.35 21.23
N GLU A 19 16.32 -2.08 20.16
CA GLU A 19 17.15 -2.07 18.96
C GLU A 19 16.36 -1.58 17.75
N GLN A 20 17.06 -0.93 16.82
CA GLN A 20 16.46 -0.40 15.60
C GLN A 20 17.17 -0.95 14.38
N PHE A 21 16.37 -1.35 13.40
CA PHE A 21 16.82 -1.85 12.10
C PHE A 21 16.18 -1.00 11.00
N GLU A 22 16.93 -0.78 9.93
CA GLU A 22 16.45 -0.03 8.78
C GLU A 22 16.67 -0.86 7.51
N TYR A 23 15.60 -1.02 6.73
CA TYR A 23 15.63 -1.74 5.46
C TYR A 23 15.16 -0.84 4.33
N ARG A 24 15.82 -0.93 3.18
CA ARG A 24 15.39 -0.26 1.95
C ARG A 24 14.93 -1.30 0.95
N LEU A 25 13.67 -1.18 0.55
CA LEU A 25 13.05 -2.12 -0.37
C LEU A 25 12.96 -1.48 -1.74
N GLY A 26 13.59 -2.09 -2.71
CA GLY A 26 13.43 -1.79 -4.13
C GLY A 26 12.72 -2.92 -4.85
N LYS A 27 12.59 -2.80 -6.16
CA LYS A 27 12.00 -3.81 -7.06
C LYS A 27 12.46 -5.24 -6.77
N GLN A 28 13.78 -5.43 -6.49
CA GLN A 28 14.37 -6.77 -6.32
C GLN A 28 13.78 -7.52 -5.11
N PHE A 29 13.34 -6.81 -4.07
CA PHE A 29 12.69 -7.42 -2.92
C PHE A 29 11.38 -8.10 -3.32
N PHE A 30 10.50 -7.41 -4.06
CA PHE A 30 9.22 -7.93 -4.54
C PHE A 30 9.41 -9.06 -5.57
N VAL A 31 10.36 -8.95 -6.47
CA VAL A 31 10.74 -10.05 -7.39
C VAL A 31 11.18 -11.29 -6.61
N ASN A 32 11.92 -11.12 -5.53
CA ASN A 32 12.33 -12.24 -4.68
C ASN A 32 11.18 -12.87 -3.90
N MET A 33 10.13 -12.09 -3.59
CA MET A 33 8.86 -12.54 -2.99
C MET A 33 7.91 -13.18 -3.99
N GLU A 34 8.27 -13.17 -5.30
CA GLU A 34 7.40 -13.63 -6.39
C GLU A 34 6.11 -12.79 -6.52
N ASP A 35 6.15 -11.57 -5.99
CA ASP A 35 5.08 -10.58 -6.14
C ASP A 35 5.18 -9.90 -7.51
N ASN A 36 4.16 -10.11 -8.33
CA ASN A 36 4.08 -9.56 -9.68
C ASN A 36 3.24 -8.27 -9.76
N ASP A 37 2.56 -7.90 -8.69
CA ASP A 37 1.68 -6.73 -8.66
C ASP A 37 2.50 -5.45 -8.50
N VAL A 38 3.61 -5.52 -7.76
CA VAL A 38 4.54 -4.41 -7.58
C VAL A 38 5.60 -4.41 -8.69
N ARG A 39 5.51 -3.43 -9.59
CA ARG A 39 6.46 -3.27 -10.72
C ARG A 39 7.76 -2.62 -10.30
N ASN A 40 7.69 -1.68 -9.36
CA ASN A 40 8.83 -0.98 -8.77
C ASN A 40 8.49 -0.51 -7.36
N ALA A 41 9.51 -0.24 -6.54
CA ALA A 41 9.33 0.29 -5.19
C ALA A 41 10.56 1.10 -4.75
N ASP A 42 10.32 2.10 -3.92
CA ASP A 42 11.31 2.81 -3.12
C ASP A 42 10.71 3.03 -1.72
N ILE A 43 10.94 2.06 -0.85
CA ILE A 43 10.33 2.01 0.48
C ILE A 43 11.42 1.95 1.54
N LEU A 44 11.26 2.76 2.56
CA LEU A 44 12.04 2.73 3.80
C LEU A 44 11.21 2.07 4.90
N VAL A 45 11.76 1.01 5.48
CA VAL A 45 11.19 0.33 6.64
C VAL A 45 12.07 0.57 7.84
N LYS A 46 11.50 1.13 8.90
CA LYS A 46 12.13 1.25 10.21
C LYS A 46 11.47 0.26 11.16
N LEU A 47 12.23 -0.70 11.60
CA LEU A 47 11.81 -1.69 12.57
C LEU A 47 12.42 -1.37 13.93
N THR A 48 11.58 -1.14 14.91
CA THR A 48 11.97 -1.01 16.31
C THR A 48 11.60 -2.29 17.03
N VAL A 49 12.56 -2.92 17.70
CA VAL A 49 12.38 -4.12 18.49
C VAL A 49 12.71 -3.81 19.94
N GLU A 50 11.74 -3.95 20.81
CA GLU A 50 11.93 -3.83 22.26
C GLU A 50 11.90 -5.21 22.89
N HIS A 51 13.07 -5.68 23.40
CA HIS A 51 13.18 -6.94 24.11
C HIS A 51 12.84 -6.72 25.60
N LYS A 52 11.68 -7.23 26.02
CA LYS A 52 11.15 -7.16 27.38
C LYS A 52 11.01 -8.56 27.96
N ASN A 53 11.85 -8.92 28.94
CA ASN A 53 11.79 -10.23 29.60
C ASN A 53 11.75 -11.40 28.60
N ASP A 54 10.53 -11.97 28.38
CA ASP A 54 10.32 -13.16 27.54
C ASP A 54 9.60 -12.82 26.21
N CYS A 55 9.50 -11.55 25.85
CA CYS A 55 8.83 -11.13 24.61
C CYS A 55 9.59 -10.03 23.88
N TYR A 56 9.37 -9.99 22.57
CA TYR A 56 9.89 -8.98 21.64
C TYR A 56 8.70 -8.20 21.09
N ASP A 57 8.64 -6.93 21.46
CA ASP A 57 7.66 -5.99 20.95
C ASP A 57 8.23 -5.35 19.68
N MET A 58 7.63 -5.63 18.53
CA MET A 58 8.12 -5.21 17.21
C MET A 58 7.19 -4.21 16.59
N GLN A 59 7.73 -3.04 16.25
CA GLN A 59 7.00 -2.00 15.57
C GLN A 59 7.66 -1.68 14.23
N PHE A 60 6.91 -1.85 13.15
CA PHE A 60 7.31 -1.52 11.79
C PHE A 60 6.70 -0.18 11.39
N ALA A 61 7.51 0.74 10.92
CA ALA A 61 7.08 1.96 10.26
C ALA A 61 7.55 1.90 8.81
N VAL A 62 6.62 1.90 7.88
CA VAL A 62 6.86 1.69 6.45
C VAL A 62 6.45 2.95 5.70
N THR A 63 7.40 3.58 5.02
CA THR A 63 7.16 4.82 4.27
C THR A 63 7.84 4.77 2.91
N GLY A 64 7.20 5.31 1.87
CA GLY A 64 7.79 5.35 0.54
C GLY A 64 6.75 5.37 -0.58
N THR A 65 7.12 4.79 -1.71
CA THR A 65 6.28 4.73 -2.90
C THR A 65 6.40 3.35 -3.55
N VAL A 66 5.27 2.82 -4.01
CA VAL A 66 5.19 1.62 -4.86
C VAL A 66 4.62 1.99 -6.22
N THR A 67 5.14 1.37 -7.27
CA THR A 67 4.59 1.47 -8.62
C THR A 67 3.84 0.19 -8.96
N VAL A 68 2.55 0.32 -9.22
CA VAL A 68 1.64 -0.79 -9.60
C VAL A 68 1.01 -0.52 -10.96
N ALA A 69 0.33 -1.52 -11.52
CA ALA A 69 -0.46 -1.30 -12.74
C ALA A 69 -1.77 -0.62 -12.40
N CYS A 70 -2.11 0.45 -13.10
CA CYS A 70 -3.45 1.05 -13.01
C CYS A 70 -4.53 0.06 -13.46
N ASP A 71 -5.59 -0.17 -12.65
CA ASP A 71 -6.67 -1.11 -12.96
C ASP A 71 -7.46 -0.77 -14.24
N ARG A 72 -7.37 0.49 -14.71
CA ARG A 72 -8.10 0.94 -15.90
C ARG A 72 -7.26 0.88 -17.16
N CYS A 73 -6.02 1.36 -17.14
CA CYS A 73 -5.21 1.51 -18.34
C CYS A 73 -3.96 0.64 -18.38
N LEU A 74 -3.65 -0.07 -17.29
CA LEU A 74 -2.49 -0.94 -17.11
C LEU A 74 -1.14 -0.22 -17.18
N ASP A 75 -1.12 1.10 -17.30
CA ASP A 75 0.10 1.90 -17.20
C ASP A 75 0.56 2.00 -15.74
N ASP A 76 1.79 2.38 -15.55
CA ASP A 76 2.41 2.51 -14.22
C ASP A 76 1.73 3.61 -13.41
N LEU A 77 1.38 3.30 -12.17
CA LEU A 77 0.77 4.19 -11.20
C LEU A 77 1.59 4.15 -9.90
N ASP A 78 2.11 5.31 -9.52
CA ASP A 78 2.82 5.45 -8.27
C ASP A 78 1.85 5.73 -7.12
N LEU A 79 1.93 4.90 -6.08
CA LEU A 79 1.12 5.01 -4.88
C LEU A 79 2.02 5.28 -3.66
N PRO A 80 1.69 6.30 -2.85
CA PRO A 80 2.38 6.49 -1.58
C PRO A 80 2.02 5.38 -0.60
N VAL A 81 3.01 4.89 0.12
CA VAL A 81 2.86 3.95 1.23
C VAL A 81 3.29 4.66 2.50
N ASP A 82 2.39 4.74 3.49
CA ASP A 82 2.67 5.24 4.84
C ASP A 82 1.81 4.43 5.81
N THR A 83 2.43 3.45 6.45
CA THR A 83 1.72 2.52 7.32
C THR A 83 2.60 2.03 8.45
N THR A 84 1.96 1.55 9.50
CA THR A 84 2.63 0.95 10.65
C THR A 84 2.04 -0.41 10.95
N TYR A 85 2.88 -1.33 11.38
CA TYR A 85 2.47 -2.65 11.84
C TYR A 85 3.11 -2.95 13.18
N HIS A 86 2.37 -3.57 14.08
CA HIS A 86 2.83 -3.93 15.42
C HIS A 86 2.55 -5.40 15.68
N ILE A 87 3.51 -6.12 16.25
CA ILE A 87 3.38 -7.52 16.63
C ILE A 87 4.25 -7.84 17.84
N ILE A 88 3.73 -8.67 18.73
CA ILE A 88 4.48 -9.20 19.87
C ILE A 88 4.94 -10.63 19.56
N VAL A 89 6.23 -10.86 19.65
CA VAL A 89 6.83 -12.18 19.39
C VAL A 89 7.28 -12.82 20.70
N LYS A 90 6.94 -14.09 20.90
CA LYS A 90 7.39 -14.90 22.04
C LYS A 90 7.92 -16.25 21.57
N TYR A 91 8.79 -16.82 22.39
CA TYR A 91 9.18 -18.24 22.24
C TYR A 91 8.15 -19.15 22.91
N GLY A 92 7.93 -20.31 22.31
CA GLY A 92 7.06 -21.35 22.83
C GLY A 92 7.34 -22.71 22.21
N ASP A 93 6.48 -23.70 22.50
CA ASP A 93 6.69 -25.07 22.05
C ASP A 93 6.48 -25.20 20.53
N ASP A 94 5.42 -24.56 20.01
CA ASP A 94 5.01 -24.66 18.62
C ASP A 94 4.84 -23.27 17.99
N TYR A 95 4.83 -23.22 16.64
CA TYR A 95 4.50 -22.03 15.89
C TYR A 95 2.99 -21.75 16.01
N SER A 96 2.64 -20.54 16.44
CA SER A 96 1.26 -20.06 16.50
C SER A 96 1.23 -18.56 16.19
N GLU A 97 0.27 -18.17 15.38
CA GLU A 97 0.04 -16.77 14.97
C GLU A 97 -1.40 -16.38 15.29
N ASP A 98 -1.57 -15.27 15.97
CA ASP A 98 -2.83 -14.60 16.24
C ASP A 98 -2.63 -13.12 15.93
N ASN A 99 -3.69 -12.33 15.75
CA ASN A 99 -3.70 -10.98 15.20
C ASN A 99 -2.49 -10.10 15.55
N ASP A 100 -2.13 -10.01 16.84
CA ASP A 100 -1.04 -9.16 17.32
C ASP A 100 0.09 -9.96 18.00
N PHE A 101 0.04 -11.27 17.88
CA PHE A 101 0.89 -12.17 18.65
C PHE A 101 1.43 -13.31 17.79
N LEU A 102 2.76 -13.45 17.77
CA LEU A 102 3.46 -14.53 17.10
C LEU A 102 4.23 -15.36 18.12
N GLN A 103 3.95 -16.66 18.15
CA GLN A 103 4.75 -17.63 18.88
C GLN A 103 5.65 -18.38 17.92
N ILE A 104 6.94 -18.41 18.23
CA ILE A 104 7.95 -19.13 17.45
C ILE A 104 8.58 -20.25 18.30
N PRO A 105 8.95 -21.38 17.70
CA PRO A 105 9.58 -22.47 18.42
C PRO A 105 10.90 -22.07 19.05
N GLU A 106 11.18 -22.61 20.23
CA GLU A 106 12.48 -22.39 20.90
C GLU A 106 13.68 -22.92 20.09
N SER A 107 13.46 -23.83 19.14
CA SER A 107 14.50 -24.29 18.22
C SER A 107 15.02 -23.19 17.30
N ASP A 108 14.20 -22.18 17.01
CA ASP A 108 14.51 -21.15 16.04
C ASP A 108 15.40 -20.08 16.66
N SER A 109 16.54 -19.85 16.02
CA SER A 109 17.50 -18.84 16.47
C SER A 109 17.28 -17.47 15.81
N TYR A 110 16.52 -17.44 14.74
CA TYR A 110 16.30 -16.25 13.90
C TYR A 110 14.83 -16.15 13.50
N LEU A 111 14.31 -14.93 13.52
CA LEU A 111 13.03 -14.61 12.90
C LEU A 111 13.28 -13.91 11.55
N ASN A 112 12.65 -14.40 10.49
CA ASN A 112 12.70 -13.73 9.19
C ASN A 112 11.52 -12.76 9.07
N VAL A 113 11.82 -11.46 9.09
CA VAL A 113 10.79 -10.40 9.02
C VAL A 113 10.42 -9.99 7.58
N ALA A 114 11.05 -10.59 6.56
CA ALA A 114 10.81 -10.22 5.17
C ALA A 114 9.33 -10.39 4.77
N TYR A 115 8.68 -11.48 5.20
CA TYR A 115 7.27 -11.74 4.90
C TYR A 115 6.35 -10.73 5.60
N MET A 116 6.60 -10.41 6.86
CA MET A 116 5.83 -9.40 7.60
C MET A 116 5.91 -8.03 6.94
N ILE A 117 7.11 -7.65 6.48
CA ILE A 117 7.34 -6.41 5.76
C ILE A 117 6.58 -6.41 4.43
N HIS A 118 6.66 -7.50 3.67
CA HIS A 118 5.94 -7.65 2.40
C HIS A 118 4.44 -7.51 2.61
N ASP A 119 3.87 -8.24 3.55
CA ASP A 119 2.43 -8.23 3.83
C ASP A 119 1.95 -6.86 4.31
N THR A 120 2.76 -6.17 5.13
CA THR A 120 2.48 -4.79 5.56
C THR A 120 2.39 -3.83 4.36
N VAL A 121 3.29 -3.96 3.39
CA VAL A 121 3.26 -3.16 2.16
C VAL A 121 2.08 -3.53 1.28
N ALA A 122 1.84 -4.83 1.06
CA ALA A 122 0.76 -5.33 0.21
C ALA A 122 -0.61 -4.89 0.72
N LEU A 123 -0.82 -4.94 2.05
CA LEU A 123 -2.07 -4.48 2.68
C LEU A 123 -2.25 -2.95 2.64
N ALA A 124 -1.18 -2.20 2.49
CA ALA A 124 -1.25 -0.74 2.34
C ALA A 124 -1.66 -0.31 0.92
N ILE A 125 -1.51 -1.18 -0.09
CA ILE A 125 -1.96 -0.92 -1.44
C ILE A 125 -3.49 -1.02 -1.49
N PRO A 126 -4.21 0.05 -1.92
CA PRO A 126 -5.67 -0.01 -2.00
C PRO A 126 -6.12 -1.04 -3.04
N ILE A 127 -7.21 -1.77 -2.74
CA ILE A 127 -7.79 -2.81 -3.63
C ILE A 127 -8.10 -2.25 -5.02
N LYS A 128 -8.50 -0.98 -5.11
CA LYS A 128 -8.75 -0.29 -6.37
C LYS A 128 -7.78 0.86 -6.51
N HIS A 129 -6.92 0.78 -7.52
CA HIS A 129 -5.90 1.79 -7.80
C HIS A 129 -5.96 2.22 -9.27
N VAL A 130 -6.43 3.42 -9.48
CA VAL A 130 -6.62 4.01 -10.81
C VAL A 130 -6.03 5.41 -10.86
N HIS A 131 -5.54 5.81 -12.04
CA HIS A 131 -5.13 7.19 -12.23
C HIS A 131 -6.28 8.16 -11.94
N PRO A 132 -5.99 9.38 -11.49
CA PRO A 132 -6.96 10.47 -11.46
C PRO A 132 -7.64 10.66 -12.83
N MET A 133 -8.85 11.22 -12.80
CA MET A 133 -9.62 11.46 -14.04
C MET A 133 -8.77 12.19 -15.10
N GLY A 134 -8.88 11.76 -16.35
CA GLY A 134 -8.16 12.32 -17.49
C GLY A 134 -6.67 11.94 -17.60
N LYS A 135 -6.08 11.24 -16.64
CA LYS A 135 -4.66 10.82 -16.66
C LYS A 135 -4.41 9.40 -17.15
N CYS A 136 -5.47 8.61 -17.34
CA CYS A 136 -5.34 7.30 -17.94
C CYS A 136 -4.96 7.37 -19.41
N ASN A 137 -4.29 6.33 -19.92
CA ASN A 137 -3.98 6.15 -21.32
C ASN A 137 -5.26 6.17 -22.18
N ARG A 138 -5.36 7.13 -23.09
CA ARG A 138 -6.56 7.35 -23.91
C ARG A 138 -6.88 6.17 -24.82
N ALA A 139 -5.86 5.52 -25.39
CA ALA A 139 -6.07 4.38 -26.28
C ALA A 139 -6.69 3.19 -25.53
N MET A 140 -6.18 2.90 -24.34
CA MET A 140 -6.70 1.82 -23.51
C MET A 140 -8.10 2.14 -22.95
N SER A 141 -8.33 3.39 -22.53
CA SER A 141 -9.65 3.86 -22.09
C SER A 141 -10.70 3.74 -23.21
N ALA A 142 -10.33 4.05 -24.45
CA ALA A 142 -11.21 3.89 -25.61
C ALA A 142 -11.52 2.41 -25.93
N LEU A 143 -10.54 1.51 -25.77
CA LEU A 143 -10.75 0.08 -25.93
C LEU A 143 -11.69 -0.48 -24.86
N LEU A 144 -11.51 -0.07 -23.61
CA LEU A 144 -12.40 -0.48 -22.51
C LEU A 144 -13.84 -0.01 -22.76
N LYS A 145 -14.03 1.25 -23.19
CA LYS A 145 -15.35 1.76 -23.57
C LYS A 145 -16.00 0.90 -24.65
N LYS A 146 -15.24 0.49 -25.69
CA LYS A 146 -15.74 -0.31 -26.81
C LYS A 146 -16.15 -1.74 -26.40
N HIS A 147 -15.55 -2.30 -25.36
CA HIS A 147 -15.78 -3.67 -24.90
C HIS A 147 -16.59 -3.75 -23.61
N ARG A 148 -17.08 -2.62 -23.09
CA ARG A 148 -17.98 -2.60 -21.95
C ARG A 148 -19.28 -3.29 -22.34
N ALA A 149 -19.70 -4.29 -21.54
CA ALA A 149 -21.01 -4.90 -21.68
C ALA A 149 -22.05 -3.83 -21.30
N THR A 150 -22.93 -3.49 -22.24
CA THR A 150 -24.14 -2.72 -22.00
C THR A 150 -25.28 -3.71 -21.84
N ASP A 151 -25.89 -3.79 -20.65
CA ASP A 151 -27.16 -4.45 -20.47
C ASP A 151 -28.22 -3.59 -21.19
N GLY A 152 -28.95 -4.20 -22.13
CA GLY A 152 -29.73 -3.51 -23.17
C GLY A 152 -30.93 -2.67 -22.70
N ASP A 153 -31.13 -2.44 -21.40
CA ASP A 153 -32.22 -1.61 -20.85
C ASP A 153 -31.75 -0.26 -20.21
N ASP A 154 -30.41 -0.03 -20.10
CA ASP A 154 -29.84 1.16 -19.43
C ASP A 154 -29.14 2.13 -20.39
N ASP A 155 -29.41 2.08 -21.70
CA ASP A 155 -28.65 2.83 -22.71
C ASP A 155 -28.79 4.38 -22.59
N GLU A 156 -29.91 4.91 -22.06
CA GLU A 156 -30.09 6.35 -21.90
C GLU A 156 -29.32 6.91 -20.71
N ASP A 157 -29.33 6.22 -19.57
CA ASP A 157 -28.62 6.64 -18.35
C ASP A 157 -27.10 6.48 -18.52
N ALA A 158 -26.64 5.46 -19.24
CA ALA A 158 -25.23 5.24 -19.56
C ALA A 158 -24.68 6.32 -20.49
N LEU A 159 -25.45 6.77 -21.49
CA LEU A 159 -25.10 7.88 -22.39
C LEU A 159 -25.02 9.22 -21.66
N ILE A 160 -25.94 9.47 -20.71
CA ILE A 160 -25.92 10.68 -19.88
C ILE A 160 -24.71 10.70 -18.94
N GLN A 161 -24.38 9.57 -18.31
CA GLN A 161 -23.18 9.45 -17.49
C GLN A 161 -21.89 9.60 -18.31
N GLU A 162 -21.86 9.09 -19.55
CA GLU A 162 -20.72 9.21 -20.44
C GLU A 162 -20.51 10.67 -20.88
N GLN A 163 -21.58 11.39 -21.20
CA GLN A 163 -21.52 12.81 -21.52
C GLN A 163 -21.08 13.66 -20.33
N LEU A 164 -21.54 13.34 -19.12
CA LEU A 164 -21.12 14.01 -17.90
C LEU A 164 -19.62 13.76 -17.59
N ILE A 165 -19.12 12.56 -17.83
CA ILE A 165 -17.71 12.22 -17.66
C ILE A 165 -16.84 12.95 -18.69
N ASP A 166 -17.24 12.97 -19.96
CA ASP A 166 -16.52 13.69 -21.01
C ASP A 166 -16.56 15.22 -20.80
N GLU A 167 -17.63 15.75 -20.24
CA GLU A 167 -17.75 17.16 -19.88
C GLU A 167 -16.92 17.52 -18.65
N MET A 168 -16.89 16.65 -17.65
CA MET A 168 -16.00 16.78 -16.48
C MET A 168 -14.52 16.63 -16.86
N GLU A 169 -14.18 15.74 -17.79
CA GLU A 169 -12.81 15.61 -18.31
C GLU A 169 -12.38 16.84 -19.14
N ARG A 170 -13.29 17.48 -19.86
CA ARG A 170 -13.03 18.77 -20.54
C ARG A 170 -12.85 19.90 -19.54
N MET A 171 -13.70 19.98 -18.51
CA MET A 171 -13.58 21.00 -17.46
C MET A 171 -12.33 20.83 -16.60
N ALA A 172 -11.87 19.62 -16.38
CA ALA A 172 -10.62 19.36 -15.67
C ALA A 172 -9.35 19.72 -16.46
N ASN A 173 -9.46 19.83 -17.80
CA ASN A 173 -8.37 20.30 -18.68
C ASN A 173 -8.39 21.81 -18.95
N ASP A 174 -9.50 22.50 -18.68
CA ASP A 174 -9.60 23.95 -18.73
C ASP A 174 -9.52 24.51 -17.31
N ASP A 175 -8.30 24.87 -16.94
CA ASP A 175 -7.90 25.81 -15.89
C ASP A 175 -8.36 25.53 -14.43
N ILE A 176 -7.36 25.20 -13.62
CA ILE A 176 -7.37 24.99 -12.15
C ILE A 176 -7.64 26.33 -11.37
N THR A 177 -8.39 27.27 -11.87
CA THR A 177 -8.56 28.58 -11.21
C THR A 177 -9.98 29.01 -10.86
N THR A 178 -11.00 28.23 -11.06
CA THR A 178 -12.36 28.61 -10.62
C THR A 178 -12.86 27.73 -9.48
N THR A 179 -12.67 28.17 -8.25
CA THR A 179 -13.42 27.69 -7.09
C THR A 179 -14.92 27.88 -7.37
N ASP A 180 -15.70 26.80 -7.32
CA ASP A 180 -17.16 26.84 -7.47
C ASP A 180 -17.77 27.77 -6.41
N ALA A 181 -18.43 28.84 -6.84
CA ALA A 181 -19.03 29.88 -5.99
C ALA A 181 -20.05 29.31 -4.97
N ARG A 182 -20.54 28.10 -5.15
CA ARG A 182 -21.42 27.40 -4.20
C ARG A 182 -20.73 27.06 -2.88
N TRP A 183 -19.39 26.92 -2.90
CA TRP A 183 -18.61 26.57 -1.73
C TRP A 183 -17.98 27.77 -1.01
N ASP A 184 -18.12 28.99 -1.55
CA ASP A 184 -17.56 30.19 -0.93
C ASP A 184 -18.17 30.49 0.44
N LYS A 185 -19.42 30.08 0.67
CA LYS A 185 -20.08 30.20 1.98
C LYS A 185 -19.50 29.29 3.08
N LEU A 186 -18.74 28.26 2.71
CA LEU A 186 -18.07 27.37 3.67
C LEU A 186 -16.73 27.89 4.15
N LYS A 187 -16.15 28.87 3.45
CA LYS A 187 -14.89 29.51 3.87
C LYS A 187 -15.07 30.36 5.14
N ASP A 188 -16.29 30.82 5.41
CA ASP A 188 -16.66 31.61 6.59
C ASP A 188 -17.13 30.76 7.78
N PHE A 189 -17.13 29.43 7.64
CA PHE A 189 -17.54 28.53 8.72
C PHE A 189 -16.39 28.35 9.71
N ASN A 190 -16.49 29.04 10.84
CA ASN A 190 -15.58 28.88 11.99
C ASN A 190 -16.19 27.91 12.99
N PRO A 191 -15.60 26.72 13.26
CA PRO A 191 -16.16 25.72 14.17
C PRO A 191 -16.01 26.04 15.67
N GLU A 192 -15.48 27.23 16.03
CA GLU A 192 -15.24 27.67 17.41
C GLU A 192 -16.09 28.91 17.80
N ALA A 193 -17.41 28.88 17.57
CA ALA A 193 -18.32 29.85 18.14
C ALA A 193 -19.46 29.17 18.92
#